data_4b7b5d340286f114befbe790da2782a5
#
_entry.id   4b7b5d340286f114befbe790da2782a5
#
_cell.length_a   1.000
_cell.length_b   1.000
_cell.length_c   1.000
_cell.angle_alpha   90.00
_cell.angle_beta   90.00
_cell.angle_gamma   90.00
#
_symmetry.space_group_name_H-M   'P 1'
#
loop_
_entity.id
_entity.type
_entity.pdbx_description
1 polymer ?
#
loop_
_entity_poly.entity_id
_entity_poly.type
_entity_poly.pdbx_seq_one_letter_code
_entity_poly.pdbx_strand_id
1 'polypeptide(L)'
;MSNNPFEDHGVKYLSPNSINKFKQNPAKWLTNIAGYTDRLFIPAFTNGIAIEAGITHAVTSGASIAESTDKAMEEFHSIREEAKDKGFAYDLDACNKKQLRAPDILANVIPKYREFGVPIATQKWVEWQWTDLPIPVRGIIDLEYEDCVRDLKTTSVKPKRNENYNRQLTIYALATDKVPYIDYVYSTTKIAELQTFDIPDMNEHIKDVKRIAMKMMRLLSLSSDIEEVCYLSCLDPDLSNQNWYDQWGQNEVRGAKKLFIR
;
A
#
# COMPACT_ATOMS: atom_id res chain seq x y z
N MET A 1 -16.18 25.88 -13.15
CA MET A 1 -15.65 24.62 -12.53
C MET A 1 -14.67 24.04 -13.50
N SER A 2 -13.50 23.61 -13.03
CA SER A 2 -12.54 22.92 -13.89
C SER A 2 -13.20 21.63 -14.42
N ASN A 3 -12.74 21.15 -15.60
CA ASN A 3 -13.20 19.85 -16.10
C ASN A 3 -12.58 18.66 -15.31
N ASN A 4 -11.84 18.93 -14.24
CA ASN A 4 -11.14 17.93 -13.47
C ASN A 4 -11.39 18.07 -11.95
N PRO A 5 -12.42 17.40 -11.43
CA PRO A 5 -12.77 17.47 -10.00
C PRO A 5 -11.63 17.02 -9.05
N PHE A 6 -10.74 16.16 -9.51
CA PHE A 6 -9.60 15.75 -8.70
C PHE A 6 -8.61 16.89 -8.47
N GLU A 7 -8.29 17.67 -9.52
CA GLU A 7 -7.38 18.83 -9.41
C GLU A 7 -7.95 19.92 -8.53
N ASP A 8 -9.27 20.16 -8.58
CA ASP A 8 -9.96 21.11 -7.72
C ASP A 8 -9.72 20.80 -6.24
N HIS A 9 -9.51 19.54 -5.90
CA HIS A 9 -9.21 19.04 -4.55
C HIS A 9 -7.73 18.64 -4.35
N GLY A 10 -6.81 19.04 -5.23
CA GLY A 10 -5.38 18.79 -5.11
C GLY A 10 -4.96 17.33 -5.35
N VAL A 11 -5.82 16.49 -5.90
CA VAL A 11 -5.54 15.08 -6.20
C VAL A 11 -4.97 14.95 -7.61
N LYS A 12 -3.66 14.70 -7.70
CA LYS A 12 -2.94 14.63 -8.98
C LYS A 12 -2.94 13.24 -9.62
N TYR A 13 -3.13 12.19 -8.83
CA TYR A 13 -3.24 10.80 -9.26
C TYR A 13 -3.98 9.98 -8.21
N LEU A 14 -4.51 8.83 -8.60
CA LEU A 14 -5.02 7.83 -7.68
C LEU A 14 -3.95 6.75 -7.44
N SER A 15 -3.82 6.28 -6.21
CA SER A 15 -3.02 5.09 -5.92
C SER A 15 -3.92 3.88 -5.65
N PRO A 16 -3.43 2.64 -5.80
CA PRO A 16 -4.18 1.44 -5.38
C PRO A 16 -4.68 1.55 -3.94
N ASN A 17 -3.86 2.12 -3.06
CA ASN A 17 -4.22 2.33 -1.66
C ASN A 17 -5.36 3.35 -1.50
N SER A 18 -5.34 4.46 -2.25
CA SER A 18 -6.43 5.46 -2.20
C SER A 18 -7.75 4.87 -2.71
N ILE A 19 -7.71 4.05 -3.77
CA ILE A 19 -8.86 3.34 -4.32
C ILE A 19 -9.42 2.34 -3.30
N ASN A 20 -8.56 1.57 -2.65
CA ASN A 20 -8.95 0.62 -1.61
C ASN A 20 -9.54 1.34 -0.38
N LYS A 21 -8.91 2.43 0.06
CA LYS A 21 -9.40 3.26 1.17
C LYS A 21 -10.80 3.82 0.86
N PHE A 22 -10.99 4.37 -0.34
CA PHE A 22 -12.31 4.85 -0.75
C PHE A 22 -13.36 3.73 -0.78
N LYS A 23 -13.02 2.55 -1.33
CA LYS A 23 -13.94 1.41 -1.37
C LYS A 23 -14.35 0.94 0.03
N GLN A 24 -13.44 0.97 0.99
CA GLN A 24 -13.69 0.54 2.37
C GLN A 24 -14.47 1.59 3.15
N ASN A 25 -14.06 2.85 3.07
CA ASN A 25 -14.66 3.96 3.81
C ASN A 25 -14.49 5.28 3.04
N PRO A 26 -15.46 5.68 2.20
CA PRO A 26 -15.41 6.93 1.45
C PRO A 26 -15.24 8.17 2.33
N ALA A 27 -15.90 8.20 3.52
CA ALA A 27 -15.79 9.33 4.44
C ALA A 27 -14.33 9.49 4.95
N LYS A 28 -13.66 8.39 5.29
CA LYS A 28 -12.24 8.43 5.69
C LYS A 28 -11.35 8.91 4.56
N TRP A 29 -11.62 8.50 3.33
CA TRP A 29 -10.87 8.98 2.16
C TRP A 29 -11.06 10.50 1.97
N LEU A 30 -12.29 11.04 2.06
CA LEU A 30 -12.56 12.49 1.99
C LEU A 30 -11.87 13.24 3.14
N THR A 31 -11.93 12.73 4.36
CA THR A 31 -11.24 13.29 5.52
C THR A 31 -9.74 13.43 5.26
N ASN A 32 -9.13 12.44 4.61
CA ASN A 32 -7.71 12.51 4.25
C ASN A 32 -7.43 13.56 3.16
N ILE A 33 -8.29 13.71 2.15
CA ILE A 33 -8.17 14.77 1.14
C ILE A 33 -8.28 16.15 1.78
N ALA A 34 -9.17 16.32 2.74
CA ALA A 34 -9.32 17.55 3.53
C ALA A 34 -8.10 17.84 4.43
N GLY A 35 -7.04 17.04 4.38
CA GLY A 35 -5.79 17.26 5.11
C GLY A 35 -5.74 16.66 6.53
N TYR A 36 -6.78 15.94 6.96
CA TYR A 36 -6.80 15.27 8.26
C TYR A 36 -6.25 13.84 8.11
N THR A 37 -4.95 13.71 8.22
CA THR A 37 -4.28 12.41 8.19
C THR A 37 -3.44 12.23 9.43
N ASP A 38 -3.40 11.00 9.96
CA ASP A 38 -2.43 10.62 10.97
C ASP A 38 -1.34 9.76 10.33
N ARG A 39 -0.11 10.10 10.63
CA ARG A 39 1.03 9.26 10.33
C ARG A 39 1.36 8.45 11.57
N LEU A 40 1.10 7.16 11.52
CA LEU A 40 1.39 6.23 12.61
C LEU A 40 2.60 5.40 12.26
N PHE A 41 3.51 5.24 13.22
CA PHE A 41 4.56 4.24 13.13
C PHE A 41 3.97 2.87 13.48
N ILE A 42 4.00 1.93 12.52
CA ILE A 42 3.50 0.57 12.69
C ILE A 42 4.64 -0.42 12.52
N PRO A 43 5.13 -1.04 13.60
CA PRO A 43 6.30 -1.94 13.56
C PRO A 43 6.17 -3.06 12.51
N ALA A 44 4.95 -3.59 12.30
CA ALA A 44 4.71 -4.63 11.32
C ALA A 44 4.90 -4.13 9.88
N PHE A 45 4.46 -2.91 9.59
CA PHE A 45 4.61 -2.29 8.27
C PHE A 45 6.09 -1.95 8.01
N THR A 46 6.76 -1.34 9.00
CA THR A 46 8.20 -1.03 8.93
C THR A 46 9.03 -2.29 8.70
N ASN A 47 8.69 -3.39 9.39
CA ASN A 47 9.35 -4.67 9.15
C ASN A 47 9.12 -5.19 7.72
N GLY A 48 7.95 -4.96 7.14
CA GLY A 48 7.68 -5.30 5.74
C GLY A 48 8.63 -4.60 4.78
N ILE A 49 8.76 -3.28 4.91
CA ILE A 49 9.69 -2.46 4.11
C ILE A 49 11.15 -2.94 4.29
N ALA A 50 11.55 -3.21 5.51
CA ALA A 50 12.90 -3.69 5.81
C ALA A 50 13.20 -5.06 5.16
N ILE A 51 12.28 -6.02 5.27
CA ILE A 51 12.44 -7.35 4.62
C ILE A 51 12.49 -7.20 3.10
N GLU A 52 11.66 -6.35 2.52
CA GLU A 52 11.69 -6.04 1.10
C GLU A 52 13.02 -5.43 0.67
N ALA A 53 13.58 -4.48 1.43
CA ALA A 53 14.90 -3.91 1.16
C ALA A 53 16.00 -4.96 1.18
N GLY A 54 15.98 -5.90 2.14
CA GLY A 54 16.91 -7.02 2.20
C GLY A 54 16.79 -7.97 1.01
N ILE A 55 15.57 -8.35 0.62
CA ILE A 55 15.32 -9.19 -0.57
C ILE A 55 15.81 -8.49 -1.82
N THR A 56 15.43 -7.23 -2.02
CA THR A 56 15.82 -6.41 -3.17
C THR A 56 17.35 -6.33 -3.28
N HIS A 57 18.03 -6.05 -2.16
CA HIS A 57 19.50 -6.04 -2.13
C HIS A 57 20.11 -7.37 -2.57
N ALA A 58 19.58 -8.49 -2.05
CA ALA A 58 20.07 -9.82 -2.41
C ALA A 58 19.94 -10.16 -3.89
N VAL A 59 18.81 -9.79 -4.52
CA VAL A 59 18.53 -10.16 -5.92
C VAL A 59 19.14 -9.22 -6.94
N THR A 60 19.40 -7.97 -6.57
CA THR A 60 19.98 -6.96 -7.47
C THR A 60 21.51 -6.95 -7.44
N SER A 61 22.13 -7.13 -6.28
CA SER A 61 23.58 -7.06 -6.11
C SER A 61 24.25 -8.45 -5.98
N GLY A 62 23.49 -9.51 -5.82
CA GLY A 62 24.04 -10.84 -5.50
C GLY A 62 24.57 -10.97 -4.06
N ALA A 63 24.29 -9.98 -3.19
CA ALA A 63 24.76 -9.92 -1.82
C ALA A 63 24.43 -11.19 -1.02
N SER A 64 25.28 -11.58 -0.10
CA SER A 64 25.03 -12.71 0.81
C SER A 64 23.77 -12.49 1.66
N ILE A 65 23.28 -13.56 2.28
CA ILE A 65 22.15 -13.47 3.22
C ILE A 65 22.50 -12.54 4.40
N ALA A 66 23.76 -12.59 4.88
CA ALA A 66 24.21 -11.74 5.97
C ALA A 66 24.16 -10.26 5.58
N GLU A 67 24.77 -9.87 4.46
CA GLU A 67 24.75 -8.49 3.96
C GLU A 67 23.32 -7.99 3.69
N SER A 68 22.46 -8.86 3.17
CA SER A 68 21.04 -8.54 2.95
C SER A 68 20.25 -8.38 4.26
N THR A 69 20.65 -9.12 5.29
CA THR A 69 20.10 -8.95 6.64
C THR A 69 20.55 -7.63 7.25
N ASP A 70 21.83 -7.29 7.12
CA ASP A 70 22.35 -6.00 7.58
C ASP A 70 21.64 -4.84 6.90
N LYS A 71 21.39 -4.93 5.57
CA LYS A 71 20.61 -3.95 4.83
C LYS A 71 19.17 -3.82 5.33
N ALA A 72 18.50 -4.92 5.62
CA ALA A 72 17.16 -4.92 6.21
C ALA A 72 17.13 -4.27 7.59
N MET A 73 18.13 -4.55 8.41
CA MET A 73 18.27 -3.96 9.76
C MET A 73 18.54 -2.47 9.70
N GLU A 74 19.42 -2.02 8.79
CA GLU A 74 19.69 -0.62 8.53
C GLU A 74 18.41 0.13 8.16
N GLU A 75 17.63 -0.39 7.21
CA GLU A 75 16.37 0.19 6.76
C GLU A 75 15.35 0.29 7.90
N PHE A 76 15.20 -0.77 8.69
CA PHE A 76 14.31 -0.76 9.85
C PHE A 76 14.71 0.33 10.86
N HIS A 77 16.00 0.45 11.14
CA HIS A 77 16.52 1.47 12.07
C HIS A 77 16.29 2.88 11.53
N SER A 78 16.55 3.10 10.25
CA SER A 78 16.35 4.40 9.59
C SER A 78 14.90 4.87 9.73
N ILE A 79 13.93 4.01 9.38
CA ILE A 79 12.50 4.35 9.48
C ILE A 79 12.09 4.59 10.94
N ARG A 80 12.62 3.82 11.88
CA ARG A 80 12.33 4.00 13.31
C ARG A 80 12.84 5.33 13.83
N GLU A 81 14.08 5.70 13.53
CA GLU A 81 14.65 6.98 13.96
C GLU A 81 13.91 8.16 13.32
N GLU A 82 13.56 8.07 12.03
CA GLU A 82 12.71 9.07 11.37
C GLU A 82 11.36 9.24 12.07
N ALA A 83 10.73 8.13 12.48
CA ALA A 83 9.47 8.16 13.21
C ALA A 83 9.62 8.82 14.58
N LYS A 84 10.72 8.54 15.28
CA LYS A 84 11.06 9.15 16.58
C LYS A 84 11.27 10.67 16.44
N ASP A 85 12.03 11.10 15.43
CA ASP A 85 12.30 12.52 15.17
C ASP A 85 11.02 13.30 14.85
N LYS A 86 10.03 12.62 14.21
CA LYS A 86 8.70 13.16 13.96
C LYS A 86 7.74 13.07 15.16
N GLY A 87 8.19 12.56 16.30
CA GLY A 87 7.42 12.46 17.53
C GLY A 87 6.33 11.37 17.50
N PHE A 88 6.46 10.35 16.63
CA PHE A 88 5.50 9.24 16.59
C PHE A 88 5.73 8.30 17.78
N ALA A 89 4.65 7.97 18.47
CA ALA A 89 4.70 6.92 19.48
C ALA A 89 4.93 5.55 18.82
N TYR A 90 5.82 4.73 19.40
CA TYR A 90 6.07 3.36 18.95
C TYR A 90 6.32 2.42 20.12
N ASP A 91 5.94 1.15 19.89
CA ASP A 91 6.19 0.06 20.83
C ASP A 91 7.57 -0.54 20.58
N LEU A 92 8.52 -0.25 21.47
CA LEU A 92 9.91 -0.71 21.37
C LEU A 92 10.01 -2.24 21.42
N ASP A 93 9.20 -2.90 22.25
CA ASP A 93 9.23 -4.36 22.38
C ASP A 93 8.69 -5.03 21.10
N ALA A 94 7.63 -4.48 20.50
CA ALA A 94 7.12 -4.95 19.20
C ALA A 94 8.16 -4.74 18.10
N CYS A 95 8.90 -3.63 18.10
CA CYS A 95 10.00 -3.37 17.19
C CYS A 95 11.09 -4.43 17.32
N ASN A 96 11.60 -4.65 18.54
CA ASN A 96 12.66 -5.62 18.80
C ASN A 96 12.26 -7.05 18.39
N LYS A 97 11.03 -7.49 18.72
CA LYS A 97 10.51 -8.80 18.31
C LYS A 97 10.47 -8.99 16.80
N LYS A 98 10.14 -7.94 16.06
CA LYS A 98 10.13 -7.99 14.59
C LYS A 98 11.53 -8.07 14.01
N GLN A 99 12.46 -7.26 14.48
CA GLN A 99 13.86 -7.27 14.03
C GLN A 99 14.53 -8.62 14.23
N LEU A 100 14.33 -9.27 15.38
CA LEU A 100 14.92 -10.57 15.71
C LEU A 100 14.53 -11.68 14.71
N ARG A 101 13.47 -11.47 13.92
CA ARG A 101 13.03 -12.46 12.92
C ARG A 101 13.59 -12.23 11.51
N ALA A 102 14.17 -11.06 11.24
CA ALA A 102 14.65 -10.71 9.90
C ALA A 102 15.70 -11.71 9.37
N PRO A 103 16.73 -12.14 10.13
CA PRO A 103 17.71 -13.11 9.63
C PRO A 103 17.08 -14.43 9.18
N ASP A 104 16.18 -15.00 10.00
CA ASP A 104 15.50 -16.25 9.69
C ASP A 104 14.60 -16.13 8.45
N ILE A 105 13.88 -15.01 8.36
CA ILE A 105 12.99 -14.76 7.22
C ILE A 105 13.81 -14.70 5.94
N LEU A 106 14.85 -13.87 5.91
CA LEU A 106 15.68 -13.66 4.73
C LEU A 106 16.44 -14.94 4.33
N ALA A 107 16.95 -15.72 5.30
CA ALA A 107 17.61 -16.99 5.02
C ALA A 107 16.70 -18.01 4.29
N ASN A 108 15.39 -17.96 4.57
CA ASN A 108 14.43 -18.88 3.94
C ASN A 108 13.85 -18.38 2.62
N VAL A 109 13.72 -17.06 2.43
CA VAL A 109 13.03 -16.52 1.23
C VAL A 109 13.99 -16.07 0.13
N ILE A 110 15.20 -15.57 0.45
CA ILE A 110 16.18 -15.12 -0.55
C ILE A 110 16.52 -16.22 -1.57
N PRO A 111 16.78 -17.50 -1.16
CA PRO A 111 17.05 -18.55 -2.14
C PRO A 111 15.95 -18.70 -3.18
N LYS A 112 14.68 -18.56 -2.77
CA LYS A 112 13.53 -18.63 -3.67
C LYS A 112 13.44 -17.42 -4.63
N TYR A 113 13.72 -16.22 -4.14
CA TYR A 113 13.77 -15.06 -5.02
C TYR A 113 14.90 -15.13 -6.04
N ARG A 114 16.01 -15.74 -5.72
CA ARG A 114 17.12 -15.96 -6.65
C ARG A 114 16.76 -16.93 -7.79
N GLU A 115 15.83 -17.86 -7.56
CA GLU A 115 15.31 -18.75 -8.62
C GLU A 115 14.57 -17.96 -9.71
N PHE A 116 14.02 -16.77 -9.41
CA PHE A 116 13.37 -15.89 -10.40
C PHE A 116 14.38 -15.09 -11.25
N GLY A 117 15.66 -15.10 -10.88
CA GLY A 117 16.70 -14.33 -11.56
C GLY A 117 16.84 -12.90 -11.04
N VAL A 118 17.53 -12.07 -11.82
CA VAL A 118 17.75 -10.66 -11.49
C VAL A 118 16.60 -9.82 -12.07
N PRO A 119 15.92 -8.99 -11.26
CA PRO A 119 14.89 -8.13 -11.77
C PRO A 119 15.48 -7.04 -12.68
N ILE A 120 14.75 -6.66 -13.73
CA ILE A 120 15.16 -5.58 -14.66
C ILE A 120 14.95 -4.19 -14.05
N ALA A 121 14.05 -4.07 -13.08
CA ALA A 121 13.85 -2.86 -12.28
C ALA A 121 13.29 -3.20 -10.89
N THR A 122 13.53 -2.30 -9.93
CA THR A 122 12.98 -2.37 -8.57
C THR A 122 12.41 -1.03 -8.17
N GLN A 123 11.38 -1.01 -7.32
CA GLN A 123 10.71 0.21 -6.84
C GLN A 123 10.33 1.15 -7.99
N LYS A 124 9.86 0.56 -9.09
CA LYS A 124 9.56 1.29 -10.33
C LYS A 124 8.18 1.95 -10.27
N TRP A 125 8.14 3.26 -10.48
CA TRP A 125 6.88 3.96 -10.68
C TRP A 125 6.25 3.54 -11.99
N VAL A 126 4.95 3.22 -11.95
CA VAL A 126 4.12 2.90 -13.12
C VAL A 126 2.81 3.67 -13.04
N GLU A 127 2.24 3.95 -14.20
CA GLU A 127 0.95 4.61 -14.29
C GLU A 127 0.09 4.04 -15.40
N TRP A 128 -1.22 4.12 -15.20
CA TRP A 128 -2.23 3.80 -16.18
C TRP A 128 -3.27 4.91 -16.25
N GLN A 129 -3.67 5.28 -17.47
CA GLN A 129 -4.65 6.33 -17.72
C GLN A 129 -5.82 5.78 -18.53
N TRP A 130 -7.04 5.86 -17.99
CA TRP A 130 -8.25 5.68 -18.77
C TRP A 130 -8.65 6.99 -19.45
N THR A 131 -9.19 6.91 -20.66
CA THR A 131 -9.60 8.09 -21.46
C THR A 131 -10.72 8.91 -20.82
N ASP A 132 -11.54 8.27 -20.00
CA ASP A 132 -12.67 8.88 -19.29
C ASP A 132 -12.37 9.22 -17.82
N LEU A 133 -11.11 9.09 -17.39
CA LEU A 133 -10.63 9.51 -16.08
C LEU A 133 -9.58 10.63 -16.26
N PRO A 134 -9.77 11.83 -15.70
CA PRO A 134 -8.92 12.97 -16.01
C PRO A 134 -7.52 12.92 -15.34
N ILE A 135 -7.27 11.97 -14.44
CA ILE A 135 -5.99 11.76 -13.77
C ILE A 135 -5.54 10.30 -13.88
N PRO A 136 -4.23 10.02 -13.87
CA PRO A 136 -3.72 8.66 -13.91
C PRO A 136 -3.94 7.91 -12.59
N VAL A 137 -3.89 6.59 -12.68
CA VAL A 137 -3.67 5.72 -11.52
C VAL A 137 -2.19 5.33 -11.49
N ARG A 138 -1.52 5.56 -10.36
CA ARG A 138 -0.09 5.31 -10.18
C ARG A 138 0.19 4.30 -9.08
N GLY A 139 1.22 3.49 -9.27
CA GLY A 139 1.72 2.57 -8.27
C GLY A 139 3.23 2.43 -8.33
N ILE A 140 3.79 1.68 -7.38
CA ILE A 140 5.20 1.33 -7.36
C ILE A 140 5.26 -0.19 -7.39
N ILE A 141 6.00 -0.74 -8.36
CA ILE A 141 6.27 -2.16 -8.48
C ILE A 141 7.53 -2.49 -7.68
N ASP A 142 7.46 -3.47 -6.79
CA ASP A 142 8.60 -3.84 -5.96
C ASP A 142 9.70 -4.50 -6.80
N LEU A 143 9.34 -5.50 -7.61
CA LEU A 143 10.27 -6.19 -8.51
C LEU A 143 9.65 -6.36 -9.90
N GLU A 144 10.34 -5.92 -10.95
CA GLU A 144 9.96 -6.11 -12.34
C GLU A 144 10.94 -7.06 -13.04
N TYR A 145 10.41 -8.09 -13.69
CA TYR A 145 11.14 -9.04 -14.54
C TYR A 145 10.73 -8.86 -16.00
N GLU A 146 11.33 -9.60 -16.92
CA GLU A 146 11.02 -9.52 -18.36
C GLU A 146 9.54 -9.82 -18.65
N ASP A 147 8.99 -10.84 -18.01
CA ASP A 147 7.65 -11.39 -18.26
C ASP A 147 6.64 -11.11 -17.14
N CYS A 148 7.10 -10.70 -15.98
CA CYS A 148 6.22 -10.53 -14.84
C CYS A 148 6.61 -9.35 -13.93
N VAL A 149 5.67 -8.97 -13.08
CA VAL A 149 5.87 -8.03 -11.98
C VAL A 149 5.47 -8.68 -10.67
N ARG A 150 6.19 -8.39 -9.60
CA ARG A 150 5.96 -8.99 -8.27
C ARG A 150 5.83 -7.91 -7.22
N ASP A 151 4.86 -8.07 -6.36
CA ASP A 151 4.58 -7.19 -5.22
C ASP A 151 4.76 -7.99 -3.92
N LEU A 152 5.62 -7.51 -3.02
CA LEU A 152 5.98 -8.19 -1.80
C LEU A 152 5.06 -7.77 -0.65
N LYS A 153 4.60 -8.75 0.10
CA LYS A 153 3.82 -8.51 1.32
C LYS A 153 4.29 -9.43 2.44
N THR A 154 4.65 -8.86 3.57
CA THR A 154 4.96 -9.63 4.78
C THR A 154 3.70 -9.90 5.58
N THR A 155 3.55 -11.10 6.11
CA THR A 155 2.39 -11.45 6.92
C THR A 155 2.72 -12.53 7.96
N SER A 156 2.06 -12.47 9.11
CA SER A 156 2.07 -13.56 10.11
C SER A 156 0.79 -14.40 10.10
N VAL A 157 -0.17 -14.02 9.27
CA VAL A 157 -1.42 -14.77 9.06
C VAL A 157 -1.27 -15.58 7.78
N LYS A 158 -1.81 -16.81 7.76
CA LYS A 158 -1.78 -17.68 6.58
C LYS A 158 -2.28 -16.93 5.34
N PRO A 159 -1.46 -16.79 4.30
CA PRO A 159 -1.81 -16.03 3.12
C PRO A 159 -3.05 -16.57 2.40
N LYS A 160 -3.81 -15.66 1.85
CA LYS A 160 -4.91 -15.93 0.93
C LYS A 160 -5.04 -14.81 -0.08
N ARG A 161 -5.69 -15.08 -1.20
CA ARG A 161 -6.04 -14.05 -2.17
C ARG A 161 -6.83 -12.93 -1.50
N ASN A 162 -6.48 -11.68 -1.84
CA ASN A 162 -7.08 -10.49 -1.25
C ASN A 162 -7.44 -9.48 -2.35
N GLU A 163 -8.70 -9.10 -2.39
CA GLU A 163 -9.25 -8.17 -3.38
C GLU A 163 -8.51 -6.81 -3.42
N ASN A 164 -8.01 -6.33 -2.29
CA ASN A 164 -7.25 -5.08 -2.24
C ASN A 164 -5.94 -5.20 -3.04
N TYR A 165 -5.26 -6.34 -2.91
CA TYR A 165 -4.03 -6.60 -3.65
C TYR A 165 -4.31 -6.96 -5.11
N ASN A 166 -5.41 -7.66 -5.40
CA ASN A 166 -5.82 -7.92 -6.77
C ASN A 166 -6.01 -6.60 -7.55
N ARG A 167 -6.64 -5.57 -6.94
CA ARG A 167 -6.76 -4.24 -7.54
C ARG A 167 -5.41 -3.55 -7.78
N GLN A 168 -4.48 -3.67 -6.84
CA GLN A 168 -3.12 -3.13 -6.97
C GLN A 168 -2.38 -3.79 -8.14
N LEU A 169 -2.36 -5.10 -8.16
CA LEU A 169 -1.70 -5.89 -9.20
C LEU A 169 -2.33 -5.68 -10.59
N THR A 170 -3.65 -5.46 -10.64
CA THR A 170 -4.35 -5.10 -11.88
C THR A 170 -3.78 -3.82 -12.51
N ILE A 171 -3.49 -2.80 -11.70
CA ILE A 171 -2.90 -1.55 -12.18
C ILE A 171 -1.49 -1.80 -12.71
N TYR A 172 -0.72 -2.66 -12.05
CA TYR A 172 0.62 -3.02 -12.50
C TYR A 172 0.59 -3.75 -13.84
N ALA A 173 -0.31 -4.72 -14.00
CA ALA A 173 -0.49 -5.44 -15.26
C ALA A 173 -0.90 -4.50 -16.40
N LEU A 174 -1.86 -3.60 -16.18
CA LEU A 174 -2.27 -2.62 -17.18
C LEU A 174 -1.15 -1.67 -17.60
N ALA A 175 -0.30 -1.27 -16.66
CA ALA A 175 0.77 -0.33 -16.91
C ALA A 175 2.01 -0.96 -17.57
N THR A 176 2.19 -2.27 -17.48
CA THR A 176 3.40 -2.96 -17.96
C THR A 176 3.14 -4.02 -19.03
N ASP A 177 1.89 -4.43 -19.21
CA ASP A 177 1.49 -5.57 -20.05
C ASP A 177 2.18 -6.90 -19.64
N LYS A 178 2.47 -7.04 -18.33
CA LYS A 178 3.14 -8.21 -17.75
C LYS A 178 2.23 -8.96 -16.78
N VAL A 179 2.57 -10.24 -16.54
CA VAL A 179 1.83 -11.06 -15.57
C VAL A 179 2.14 -10.60 -14.14
N PRO A 180 1.14 -10.21 -13.35
CA PRO A 180 1.37 -9.75 -11.98
C PRO A 180 1.23 -10.88 -10.97
N TYR A 181 2.14 -10.89 -10.00
CA TYR A 181 2.13 -11.81 -8.86
C TYR A 181 2.18 -11.04 -7.54
N ILE A 182 1.51 -11.58 -6.53
CA ILE A 182 1.72 -11.20 -5.14
C ILE A 182 2.54 -12.27 -4.43
N ASP A 183 3.60 -11.85 -3.80
CA ASP A 183 4.51 -12.69 -3.05
C ASP A 183 4.35 -12.42 -1.55
N TYR A 184 3.76 -13.37 -0.85
CA TYR A 184 3.67 -13.30 0.61
C TYR A 184 4.89 -13.93 1.26
N VAL A 185 5.68 -13.10 1.91
CA VAL A 185 6.67 -13.54 2.90
C VAL A 185 5.91 -13.87 4.19
N TYR A 186 5.47 -15.11 4.30
CA TYR A 186 4.71 -15.60 5.45
C TYR A 186 5.67 -16.03 6.55
N SER A 187 5.56 -15.44 7.72
CA SER A 187 6.40 -15.78 8.85
C SER A 187 5.64 -15.82 10.18
N THR A 188 5.82 -16.93 10.89
CA THR A 188 5.40 -17.12 12.27
C THR A 188 6.62 -17.36 13.14
N THR A 189 6.45 -17.66 14.43
CA THR A 189 7.55 -18.04 15.32
C THR A 189 8.29 -19.32 14.87
N LYS A 190 7.68 -20.14 14.00
CA LYS A 190 8.21 -21.45 13.61
C LYS A 190 8.50 -21.58 12.11
N ILE A 191 7.90 -20.73 11.29
CA ILE A 191 7.91 -20.87 9.82
C ILE A 191 8.32 -19.53 9.21
N ALA A 192 9.14 -19.58 8.16
CA ALA A 192 9.34 -18.48 7.23
C ALA A 192 9.36 -19.09 5.82
N GLU A 193 8.41 -18.68 4.97
CA GLU A 193 8.25 -19.23 3.62
C GLU A 193 7.70 -18.19 2.65
N LEU A 194 7.94 -18.39 1.35
CA LEU A 194 7.38 -17.61 0.27
C LEU A 194 6.15 -18.31 -0.30
N GLN A 195 5.02 -17.61 -0.37
CA GLN A 195 3.82 -18.08 -1.06
C GLN A 195 3.41 -17.09 -2.14
N THR A 196 3.37 -17.54 -3.39
CA THR A 196 3.04 -16.71 -4.57
C THR A 196 1.61 -16.98 -5.03
N PHE A 197 0.89 -15.91 -5.35
CA PHE A 197 -0.44 -15.96 -5.95
C PHE A 197 -0.51 -15.08 -7.20
N ASP A 198 -1.23 -15.56 -8.20
CA ASP A 198 -1.67 -14.82 -9.37
C ASP A 198 -3.01 -14.11 -9.13
N ILE A 199 -3.45 -13.30 -10.10
CA ILE A 199 -4.78 -12.68 -10.06
C ILE A 199 -5.75 -13.53 -10.91
N PRO A 200 -6.82 -14.06 -10.31
CA PRO A 200 -7.93 -14.59 -11.09
C PRO A 200 -8.75 -13.44 -11.71
N ASP A 201 -9.39 -13.69 -12.83
CA ASP A 201 -10.40 -12.80 -13.43
C ASP A 201 -9.97 -11.32 -13.57
N MET A 202 -8.78 -11.09 -14.15
CA MET A 202 -8.19 -9.75 -14.36
C MET A 202 -9.23 -8.74 -14.89
N ASN A 203 -10.07 -9.13 -15.85
CA ASN A 203 -11.06 -8.24 -16.46
C ASN A 203 -12.10 -7.71 -15.45
N GLU A 204 -12.49 -8.50 -14.47
CA GLU A 204 -13.43 -8.06 -13.44
C GLU A 204 -12.75 -7.05 -12.49
N HIS A 205 -11.48 -7.25 -12.17
CA HIS A 205 -10.71 -6.31 -11.37
C HIS A 205 -10.45 -4.98 -12.09
N ILE A 206 -10.21 -5.01 -13.40
CA ILE A 206 -10.11 -3.79 -14.23
C ILE A 206 -11.42 -2.97 -14.14
N LYS A 207 -12.55 -3.62 -14.33
CA LYS A 207 -13.87 -2.98 -14.22
C LYS A 207 -14.12 -2.43 -12.81
N ASP A 208 -13.74 -3.17 -11.77
CA ASP A 208 -13.91 -2.75 -10.36
C ASP A 208 -13.07 -1.50 -10.05
N VAL A 209 -11.78 -1.50 -10.40
CA VAL A 209 -10.88 -0.35 -10.21
C VAL A 209 -11.41 0.88 -10.92
N LYS A 210 -11.76 0.75 -12.21
CA LYS A 210 -12.33 1.85 -13.02
C LYS A 210 -13.62 2.39 -12.42
N ARG A 211 -14.53 1.49 -12.02
CA ARG A 211 -15.81 1.86 -11.40
C ARG A 211 -15.61 2.65 -10.10
N ILE A 212 -14.63 2.24 -9.26
CA ILE A 212 -14.32 2.94 -8.02
C ILE A 212 -13.75 4.33 -8.34
N ALA A 213 -12.78 4.44 -9.24
CA ALA A 213 -12.20 5.71 -9.66
C ALA A 213 -13.26 6.69 -10.20
N MET A 214 -14.20 6.20 -11.02
CA MET A 214 -15.33 7.00 -11.50
C MET A 214 -16.28 7.44 -10.40
N LYS A 215 -16.50 6.63 -9.35
CA LYS A 215 -17.27 7.03 -8.18
C LYS A 215 -16.56 8.12 -7.39
N MET A 216 -15.23 8.02 -7.22
CA MET A 216 -14.41 9.04 -6.57
C MET A 216 -14.52 10.37 -7.31
N MET A 217 -14.40 10.36 -8.65
CA MET A 217 -14.56 11.54 -9.49
C MET A 217 -15.95 12.18 -9.32
N ARG A 218 -17.02 11.38 -9.41
CA ARG A 218 -18.39 11.88 -9.26
C ARG A 218 -18.65 12.48 -7.88
N LEU A 219 -18.08 11.88 -6.83
CA LEU A 219 -18.22 12.41 -5.49
C LEU A 219 -17.55 13.78 -5.35
N LEU A 220 -16.33 13.93 -5.88
CA LEU A 220 -15.62 15.22 -5.87
C LEU A 220 -16.28 16.27 -6.77
N SER A 221 -17.06 15.85 -7.78
CA SER A 221 -17.80 16.79 -8.66
C SER A 221 -18.96 17.49 -7.98
N LEU A 222 -19.33 17.13 -6.75
CA LEU A 222 -20.42 17.77 -6.02
C LEU A 222 -20.14 19.26 -5.71
N SER A 223 -18.89 19.58 -5.41
CA SER A 223 -18.41 20.95 -5.19
C SER A 223 -16.90 21.04 -5.40
N SER A 224 -16.38 22.25 -5.62
CA SER A 224 -14.94 22.53 -5.56
C SER A 224 -14.42 22.74 -4.13
N ASP A 225 -15.30 22.84 -3.14
CA ASP A 225 -14.99 22.90 -1.72
C ASP A 225 -15.16 21.52 -1.06
N ILE A 226 -14.10 21.01 -0.47
CA ILE A 226 -14.10 19.68 0.16
C ILE A 226 -15.04 19.59 1.37
N GLU A 227 -15.23 20.68 2.13
CA GLU A 227 -16.18 20.71 3.25
C GLU A 227 -17.62 20.60 2.73
N GLU A 228 -17.93 21.25 1.61
CA GLU A 228 -19.23 21.12 0.94
C GLU A 228 -19.43 19.73 0.32
N VAL A 229 -18.41 19.12 -0.30
CA VAL A 229 -18.47 17.72 -0.76
C VAL A 229 -18.83 16.80 0.40
N CYS A 230 -18.19 16.94 1.55
CA CYS A 230 -18.50 16.15 2.74
C CYS A 230 -19.96 16.36 3.20
N TYR A 231 -20.41 17.59 3.24
CA TYR A 231 -21.79 17.93 3.62
C TYR A 231 -22.83 17.35 2.66
N LEU A 232 -22.59 17.46 1.34
CA LEU A 232 -23.53 16.99 0.31
C LEU A 232 -23.50 15.47 0.12
N SER A 233 -22.42 14.81 0.50
CA SER A 233 -22.23 13.37 0.28
C SER A 233 -23.15 12.48 1.10
N CYS A 234 -23.73 12.97 2.19
CA CYS A 234 -24.54 12.22 3.16
C CYS A 234 -23.84 10.92 3.65
N LEU A 235 -22.51 10.92 3.72
CA LEU A 235 -21.75 9.79 4.20
C LEU A 235 -21.71 9.78 5.72
N ASP A 236 -21.93 8.61 6.31
CA ASP A 236 -21.72 8.38 7.74
C ASP A 236 -20.25 7.99 7.97
N PRO A 237 -19.48 8.79 8.75
CA PRO A 237 -18.14 8.41 9.13
C PRO A 237 -18.19 7.29 10.17
N ASP A 238 -18.04 6.05 9.78
CA ASP A 238 -17.91 4.94 10.72
C ASP A 238 -16.64 5.10 11.58
N LEU A 239 -16.81 5.65 12.79
CA LEU A 239 -15.74 5.82 13.77
C LEU A 239 -15.58 4.63 14.72
N SER A 240 -16.46 3.63 14.61
CA SER A 240 -16.48 2.45 15.49
C SER A 240 -15.60 1.30 15.00
N ASN A 241 -15.04 1.41 13.79
CA ASN A 241 -14.20 0.36 13.22
C ASN A 241 -12.95 0.10 14.07
N GLN A 242 -12.90 -1.09 14.67
CA GLN A 242 -11.79 -1.55 15.53
C GLN A 242 -10.69 -2.28 14.77
N ASN A 243 -10.83 -2.48 13.45
CA ASN A 243 -9.77 -3.06 12.63
C ASN A 243 -8.57 -2.10 12.61
N TRP A 244 -7.40 -2.56 13.06
CA TRP A 244 -6.22 -1.71 13.18
C TRP A 244 -5.71 -1.13 11.83
N TYR A 245 -6.04 -1.75 10.70
CA TYR A 245 -5.77 -1.21 9.37
C TYR A 245 -6.69 -0.05 8.98
N ASP A 246 -7.89 -0.04 9.55
CA ASP A 246 -8.93 0.94 9.27
C ASP A 246 -9.21 1.83 10.48
N GLN A 247 -8.38 1.75 11.54
CA GLN A 247 -8.52 2.63 12.68
C GLN A 247 -8.41 4.10 12.25
N TRP A 248 -9.33 4.89 12.78
CA TRP A 248 -9.26 6.32 12.69
C TRP A 248 -8.22 6.85 13.67
N GLY A 249 -7.22 7.59 13.18
CA GLY A 249 -6.31 8.33 14.03
C GLY A 249 -7.00 9.52 14.68
N GLN A 250 -6.35 10.12 15.68
CA GLN A 250 -6.94 11.26 16.43
C GLN A 250 -7.25 12.46 15.53
N ASN A 251 -6.35 12.76 14.58
CA ASN A 251 -6.54 13.83 13.63
C ASN A 251 -7.66 13.51 12.62
N GLU A 252 -7.72 12.27 12.15
CA GLU A 252 -8.80 11.81 11.27
C GLU A 252 -10.17 11.86 11.97
N VAL A 253 -10.26 11.42 13.24
CA VAL A 253 -11.50 11.52 14.05
C VAL A 253 -11.93 12.99 14.22
N ARG A 254 -10.97 13.89 14.52
CA ARG A 254 -11.25 15.32 14.61
C ARG A 254 -11.80 15.87 13.29
N GLY A 255 -11.18 15.50 12.17
CA GLY A 255 -11.63 15.88 10.83
C GLY A 255 -13.01 15.33 10.51
N ALA A 256 -13.25 14.05 10.78
CA ALA A 256 -14.56 13.43 10.54
C ALA A 256 -15.68 14.13 11.33
N LYS A 257 -15.45 14.43 12.61
CA LYS A 257 -16.41 15.20 13.43
C LYS A 257 -16.67 16.60 12.87
N LYS A 258 -15.63 17.28 12.38
CA LYS A 258 -15.79 18.61 11.78
C LYS A 258 -16.56 18.57 10.46
N LEU A 259 -16.28 17.60 9.61
CA LEU A 259 -16.75 17.54 8.22
C LEU A 259 -18.13 16.89 8.07
N PHE A 260 -18.47 15.91 8.89
CA PHE A 260 -19.67 15.08 8.74
C PHE A 260 -20.64 15.12 9.92
N ILE A 261 -20.15 15.43 11.12
CA ILE A 261 -20.95 15.44 12.35
C ILE A 261 -20.96 16.89 12.87
N ARG A 262 -22.03 17.62 12.57
CA ARG A 262 -22.26 19.00 13.05
C ARG A 262 -23.20 19.02 14.24
#